data_f04b22d9af2c2589549dca3f15721394
#
_entry.id   f04b22d9af2c2589549dca3f15721394
#
_cell.length_a   1.000
_cell.length_b   1.000
_cell.length_c   1.000
_cell.angle_alpha   90.00
_cell.angle_beta   90.00
_cell.angle_gamma   90.00
#
_symmetry.space_group_name_H-M   'P 1'
#
loop_
_entity.id
_entity.type
_entity.pdbx_description
1 polymer ?
#
loop_
_entity_poly.entity_id
_entity_poly.type
_entity_poly.pdbx_seq_one_letter_code
_entity_poly.pdbx_strand_id
1 'polypeptide(L)'
;MNNLENKKFFSNIKLTNARKSILDLLLDSKRPLSYEDIKNDIVMDKATFYRNITFFEEHKLINSFESNDKKRYFEIKDKEHLHFICDICSNIECIFEKPNFSLKNYKIENIILKGQCKDCNKNG
;
A
#
# COMPACT_ATOMS: atom_id res chain seq x y z
N MET A 1 -3.72 17.24 8.08
CA MET A 1 -4.70 16.46 7.32
C MET A 1 -4.33 16.45 5.85
N ASN A 2 -4.31 15.28 5.24
CA ASN A 2 -3.99 15.16 3.83
C ASN A 2 -5.11 15.69 2.98
N ASN A 3 -4.73 16.38 1.91
CA ASN A 3 -5.68 16.92 0.98
C ASN A 3 -5.30 16.47 -0.43
N LEU A 4 -6.15 15.64 -1.04
CA LEU A 4 -5.90 15.11 -2.37
C LEU A 4 -5.73 16.21 -3.40
N GLU A 5 -6.48 17.28 -3.25
CA GLU A 5 -6.45 18.36 -4.21
C GLU A 5 -5.11 19.09 -4.26
N ASN A 6 -4.33 19.00 -3.18
CA ASN A 6 -3.01 19.62 -3.10
C ASN A 6 -1.89 18.69 -3.56
N LYS A 7 -2.21 17.46 -3.97
CA LYS A 7 -1.21 16.51 -4.42
C LYS A 7 -1.16 16.51 -5.94
N LYS A 8 -0.07 17.06 -6.50
CA LYS A 8 0.12 17.03 -7.94
C LYS A 8 0.11 15.62 -8.51
N PHE A 9 0.47 14.66 -7.66
CA PHE A 9 0.51 13.25 -8.02
C PHE A 9 -0.83 12.76 -8.58
N PHE A 10 -1.95 13.36 -8.11
CA PHE A 10 -3.29 12.95 -8.53
C PHE A 10 -3.92 13.90 -9.54
N SER A 11 -3.16 14.86 -10.05
CA SER A 11 -3.73 15.92 -10.89
C SER A 11 -4.24 15.42 -12.24
N ASN A 12 -3.76 14.26 -12.69
CA ASN A 12 -4.10 13.75 -14.01
C ASN A 12 -5.26 12.75 -14.01
N ILE A 13 -5.94 12.60 -12.89
CA ILE A 13 -7.06 11.67 -12.81
C ILE A 13 -8.32 12.41 -12.39
N LYS A 14 -9.47 11.85 -12.80
CA LYS A 14 -10.75 12.35 -12.34
C LYS A 14 -11.05 11.78 -10.97
N LEU A 15 -11.22 12.66 -9.98
CA LEU A 15 -11.54 12.24 -8.63
C LEU A 15 -13.06 12.16 -8.44
N THR A 16 -13.60 10.96 -8.61
CA THR A 16 -14.98 10.70 -8.23
C THR A 16 -15.07 10.56 -6.72
N ASN A 17 -16.27 10.61 -6.16
CA ASN A 17 -16.44 10.42 -4.72
C ASN A 17 -15.88 9.07 -4.26
N ALA A 18 -16.09 8.02 -5.06
CA ALA A 18 -15.57 6.70 -4.72
C ALA A 18 -14.03 6.71 -4.70
N ARG A 19 -13.41 7.28 -5.72
CA ARG A 19 -11.95 7.33 -5.78
C ARG A 19 -11.37 8.16 -4.66
N LYS A 20 -11.98 9.32 -4.39
CA LYS A 20 -11.50 10.19 -3.33
C LYS A 20 -11.55 9.51 -1.97
N SER A 21 -12.63 8.80 -1.67
CA SER A 21 -12.74 8.14 -0.36
C SER A 21 -11.68 7.07 -0.17
N ILE A 22 -11.36 6.30 -1.23
CA ILE A 22 -10.31 5.30 -1.12
C ILE A 22 -8.95 5.96 -0.92
N LEU A 23 -8.63 6.95 -1.76
CA LEU A 23 -7.32 7.58 -1.70
C LEU A 23 -7.10 8.34 -0.39
N ASP A 24 -8.15 8.98 0.14
CA ASP A 24 -8.05 9.66 1.43
C ASP A 24 -7.66 8.69 2.55
N LEU A 25 -8.28 7.51 2.57
CA LEU A 25 -7.96 6.53 3.60
C LEU A 25 -6.52 6.04 3.48
N LEU A 26 -6.07 5.80 2.25
CA LEU A 26 -4.70 5.35 2.04
C LEU A 26 -3.68 6.44 2.38
N LEU A 27 -4.00 7.69 2.05
CA LEU A 27 -3.10 8.82 2.38
C LEU A 27 -2.97 9.03 3.87
N ASP A 28 -4.06 8.85 4.61
CA ASP A 28 -4.05 9.07 6.06
C ASP A 28 -3.41 7.92 6.82
N SER A 29 -3.24 6.78 6.19
CA SER A 29 -2.68 5.61 6.85
C SER A 29 -1.16 5.63 6.81
N LYS A 30 -0.54 5.21 7.92
CA LYS A 30 0.91 5.08 8.00
C LYS A 30 1.38 3.69 7.59
N ARG A 31 0.44 2.82 7.23
CA ARG A 31 0.76 1.45 6.81
C ARG A 31 -0.16 1.07 5.67
N PRO A 32 0.22 0.04 4.90
CA PRO A 32 -0.69 -0.47 3.87
C PRO A 32 -1.98 -0.99 4.47
N LEU A 33 -3.06 -0.86 3.73
CA LEU A 33 -4.39 -1.28 4.18
C LEU A 33 -4.98 -2.30 3.21
N SER A 34 -5.71 -3.28 3.76
CA SER A 34 -6.46 -4.24 2.95
C SER A 34 -7.89 -3.74 2.78
N TYR A 35 -8.64 -4.43 1.90
CA TYR A 35 -10.06 -4.14 1.78
C TYR A 35 -10.78 -4.33 3.13
N GLU A 36 -10.41 -5.38 3.88
CA GLU A 36 -11.04 -5.64 5.17
C GLU A 36 -10.80 -4.50 6.16
N ASP A 37 -9.65 -3.83 6.05
CA ASP A 37 -9.34 -2.72 6.95
C ASP A 37 -10.20 -1.49 6.68
N ILE A 38 -10.64 -1.29 5.45
CA ILE A 38 -11.30 -0.03 5.07
C ILE A 38 -12.74 -0.17 4.64
N LYS A 39 -13.25 -1.40 4.51
CA LYS A 39 -14.59 -1.62 3.94
C LYS A 39 -15.71 -0.92 4.72
N ASN A 40 -15.54 -0.72 6.01
CA ASN A 40 -16.57 -0.07 6.83
C ASN A 40 -16.49 1.45 6.74
N ASP A 41 -15.46 1.99 6.14
CA ASP A 41 -15.24 3.43 6.02
C ASP A 41 -15.52 3.95 4.62
N ILE A 42 -15.97 3.09 3.72
CA ILE A 42 -16.31 3.48 2.36
C ILE A 42 -17.74 3.06 2.05
N VAL A 43 -18.39 3.79 1.13
CA VAL A 43 -19.76 3.51 0.72
C VAL A 43 -19.72 3.04 -0.73
N MET A 44 -19.36 1.79 -0.90
CA MET A 44 -19.34 1.16 -2.23
C MET A 44 -19.23 -0.34 -2.04
N ASP A 45 -19.65 -1.11 -3.04
CA ASP A 45 -19.52 -2.55 -2.96
C ASP A 45 -18.08 -2.97 -3.31
N LYS A 46 -17.78 -4.23 -3.05
CA LYS A 46 -16.44 -4.76 -3.23
C LYS A 46 -15.99 -4.69 -4.68
N ALA A 47 -16.92 -4.94 -5.61
CA ALA A 47 -16.60 -4.90 -7.04
C ALA A 47 -16.18 -3.50 -7.46
N THR A 48 -16.90 -2.48 -7.00
CA THR A 48 -16.56 -1.10 -7.29
C THR A 48 -15.21 -0.73 -6.69
N PHE A 49 -14.95 -1.18 -5.46
CA PHE A 49 -13.68 -0.95 -4.81
C PHE A 49 -12.53 -1.50 -5.68
N TYR A 50 -12.60 -2.77 -6.07
CA TYR A 50 -11.50 -3.37 -6.84
C TYR A 50 -11.40 -2.81 -8.25
N ARG A 51 -12.49 -2.35 -8.83
CA ARG A 51 -12.43 -1.67 -10.12
C ARG A 51 -11.62 -0.38 -10.02
N ASN A 52 -11.81 0.36 -8.94
CA ASN A 52 -11.02 1.58 -8.70
C ASN A 52 -9.57 1.26 -8.33
N ILE A 53 -9.35 0.18 -7.61
CA ILE A 53 -7.98 -0.25 -7.30
C ILE A 53 -7.22 -0.54 -8.60
N THR A 54 -7.85 -1.27 -9.52
CA THR A 54 -7.23 -1.56 -10.82
C THR A 54 -6.91 -0.27 -11.58
N PHE A 55 -7.84 0.69 -11.56
CA PHE A 55 -7.61 1.99 -12.17
C PHE A 55 -6.38 2.67 -11.57
N PHE A 56 -6.29 2.69 -10.24
CA PHE A 56 -5.16 3.32 -9.56
C PHE A 56 -3.84 2.63 -9.87
N GLU A 57 -3.86 1.30 -9.96
CA GLU A 57 -2.65 0.54 -10.29
C GLU A 57 -2.19 0.85 -11.71
N GLU A 58 -3.13 0.93 -12.66
CA GLU A 58 -2.80 1.24 -14.04
C GLU A 58 -2.23 2.63 -14.20
N HIS A 59 -2.64 3.55 -13.35
CA HIS A 59 -2.13 4.93 -13.34
C HIS A 59 -0.93 5.10 -12.40
N LYS A 60 -0.44 4.01 -11.82
CA LYS A 60 0.74 3.99 -10.95
C LYS A 60 0.60 4.90 -9.74
N LEU A 61 -0.61 5.01 -9.22
CA LEU A 61 -0.90 5.83 -8.05
C LEU A 61 -0.78 5.06 -6.76
N ILE A 62 -1.03 3.76 -6.80
CA ILE A 62 -0.94 2.91 -5.62
C ILE A 62 -0.06 1.70 -5.92
N ASN A 63 0.42 1.11 -4.86
CA ASN A 63 1.20 -0.11 -4.88
C ASN A 63 0.42 -1.17 -4.11
N SER A 64 0.46 -2.43 -4.57
CA SER A 64 -0.24 -3.50 -3.89
C SER A 64 0.64 -4.74 -3.79
N PHE A 65 0.40 -5.53 -2.77
CA PHE A 65 1.12 -6.79 -2.55
C PHE A 65 0.26 -7.71 -1.69
N GLU A 66 0.57 -9.00 -1.73
CA GLU A 66 -0.13 -9.99 -0.93
C GLU A 66 0.70 -10.29 0.31
N SER A 67 0.05 -10.34 1.48
CA SER A 67 0.72 -10.64 2.74
C SER A 67 0.56 -12.13 3.09
N ASN A 68 1.12 -12.51 4.24
CA ASN A 68 1.08 -13.88 4.72
C ASN A 68 -0.34 -14.38 5.00
N ASP A 69 -1.27 -13.47 5.26
CA ASP A 69 -2.66 -13.81 5.52
C ASP A 69 -3.47 -13.99 4.24
N LYS A 70 -2.80 -13.95 3.08
CA LYS A 70 -3.41 -14.08 1.76
C LYS A 70 -4.28 -12.89 1.37
N LYS A 71 -4.22 -11.80 2.10
CA LYS A 71 -4.94 -10.58 1.76
C LYS A 71 -4.05 -9.65 0.97
N ARG A 72 -4.68 -8.88 0.07
CA ARG A 72 -3.99 -7.84 -0.67
C ARG A 72 -4.00 -6.55 0.13
N TYR A 73 -2.87 -5.88 0.13
CA TYR A 73 -2.69 -4.62 0.84
C TYR A 73 -2.32 -3.54 -0.16
N PHE A 74 -2.77 -2.33 0.10
CA PHE A 74 -2.64 -1.21 -0.81
C PHE A 74 -2.05 0.00 -0.08
N GLU A 75 -1.26 0.78 -0.80
CA GLU A 75 -0.68 2.01 -0.27
C GLU A 75 -0.44 2.99 -1.40
N ILE A 76 -0.33 4.27 -1.06
CA ILE A 76 -0.02 5.30 -2.05
C ILE A 76 1.44 5.14 -2.48
N LYS A 77 1.68 5.25 -3.77
CA LYS A 77 3.01 5.05 -4.34
C LYS A 77 3.71 6.40 -4.53
N ASP A 78 3.94 7.10 -3.44
CA ASP A 78 4.61 8.40 -3.51
C ASP A 78 6.08 8.37 -3.07
N LYS A 79 6.52 7.25 -2.48
CA LYS A 79 7.90 7.06 -2.06
C LYS A 79 8.28 5.61 -2.22
N GLU A 80 9.51 5.37 -2.66
CA GLU A 80 10.02 4.01 -2.73
C GLU A 80 10.41 3.55 -1.33
N HIS A 81 10.01 2.34 -0.98
CA HIS A 81 10.38 1.74 0.29
C HIS A 81 10.17 0.25 0.24
N LEU A 82 10.72 -0.42 1.23
CA LEU A 82 10.57 -1.87 1.39
C LEU A 82 9.47 -2.15 2.40
N HIS A 83 8.98 -3.39 2.38
CA HIS A 83 8.04 -3.86 3.39
C HIS A 83 8.65 -5.03 4.12
N PHE A 84 8.43 -5.11 5.42
CA PHE A 84 8.79 -6.26 6.22
C PHE A 84 7.51 -6.87 6.79
N ILE A 85 7.36 -8.17 6.61
CA ILE A 85 6.19 -8.90 7.13
C ILE A 85 6.68 -9.92 8.13
N CYS A 86 6.19 -9.80 9.37
CA CYS A 86 6.54 -10.74 10.42
C CYS A 86 5.76 -12.04 10.26
N ASP A 87 6.48 -13.16 10.30
CA ASP A 87 5.85 -14.49 10.16
C ASP A 87 5.11 -14.91 11.43
N ILE A 88 5.36 -14.25 12.54
CA ILE A 88 4.75 -14.59 13.82
C ILE A 88 3.53 -13.74 14.12
N CYS A 89 3.67 -12.42 14.13
CA CYS A 89 2.56 -11.54 14.47
C CYS A 89 1.85 -10.95 13.24
N SER A 90 2.37 -11.22 12.05
CA SER A 90 1.81 -10.75 10.77
C SER A 90 1.83 -9.23 10.62
N ASN A 91 2.59 -8.54 11.47
CA ASN A 91 2.71 -7.09 11.37
C ASN A 91 3.45 -6.70 10.10
N ILE A 92 3.00 -5.63 9.46
CA ILE A 92 3.61 -5.11 8.24
C ILE A 92 4.24 -3.77 8.56
N GLU A 93 5.55 -3.64 8.28
CA GLU A 93 6.27 -2.39 8.51
C GLU A 93 6.82 -1.86 7.20
N CYS A 94 6.78 -0.55 7.05
CA CYS A 94 7.41 0.12 5.91
C CYS A 94 8.84 0.47 6.30
N ILE A 95 9.80 0.07 5.45
CA ILE A 95 11.23 0.30 5.68
C ILE A 95 11.70 1.28 4.61
N PHE A 96 12.18 2.44 5.02
CA PHE A 96 12.57 3.50 4.09
C PHE A 96 14.05 3.52 3.77
N GLU A 97 14.77 2.47 4.11
CA GLU A 97 16.19 2.33 3.76
C GLU A 97 16.34 1.81 2.35
N LYS A 98 17.38 2.26 1.67
CA LYS A 98 17.67 1.78 0.33
C LYS A 98 18.39 0.45 0.40
N PRO A 99 18.03 -0.51 -0.45
CA PRO A 99 18.76 -1.77 -0.49
C PRO A 99 20.16 -1.58 -1.09
N ASN A 100 21.08 -2.45 -0.71
CA ASN A 100 22.47 -2.40 -1.19
C ASN A 100 22.67 -3.16 -2.48
N PHE A 101 21.65 -3.28 -3.30
CA PHE A 101 21.81 -3.97 -4.57
C PHE A 101 21.04 -3.23 -5.65
N SER A 102 21.37 -3.51 -6.88
CA SER A 102 20.60 -3.04 -8.02
C SER A 102 20.58 -4.15 -9.06
N LEU A 103 19.46 -4.23 -9.76
CA LEU A 103 19.29 -5.21 -10.81
C LEU A 103 19.13 -4.47 -12.13
N LYS A 104 20.14 -4.61 -12.98
CA LYS A 104 20.15 -3.90 -14.26
C LYS A 104 19.09 -4.49 -15.18
N ASN A 105 18.33 -3.61 -15.82
CA ASN A 105 17.29 -4.00 -16.77
C ASN A 105 16.09 -4.73 -16.14
N TYR A 106 15.98 -4.65 -14.82
CA TYR A 106 14.80 -5.16 -14.11
C TYR A 106 13.95 -4.00 -13.64
N LYS A 107 12.65 -4.15 -13.72
CA LYS A 107 11.71 -3.21 -13.12
C LYS A 107 11.17 -3.84 -11.86
N ILE A 108 11.53 -3.27 -10.72
CA ILE A 108 11.14 -3.82 -9.43
C ILE A 108 9.92 -3.06 -8.94
N GLU A 109 8.82 -3.79 -8.72
CA GLU A 109 7.59 -3.18 -8.22
C GLU A 109 7.54 -3.19 -6.70
N ASN A 110 8.02 -4.27 -6.07
CA ASN A 110 7.98 -4.42 -4.63
C ASN A 110 9.21 -5.17 -4.14
N ILE A 111 9.65 -4.83 -2.93
CA ILE A 111 10.65 -5.61 -2.21
C ILE A 111 10.03 -5.96 -0.87
N ILE A 112 9.87 -7.23 -0.60
CA ILE A 112 9.23 -7.72 0.62
C ILE A 112 10.21 -8.58 1.38
N LEU A 113 10.46 -8.21 2.63
CA LEU A 113 11.31 -8.96 3.54
C LEU A 113 10.40 -9.73 4.50
N LYS A 114 10.72 -10.97 4.75
CA LYS A 114 9.92 -11.80 5.66
C LYS A 114 10.82 -12.40 6.72
N GLY A 115 10.28 -12.54 7.92
CA GLY A 115 11.02 -13.11 9.02
C GLY A 115 10.33 -12.78 10.33
N GLN A 116 11.11 -12.57 11.37
CA GLN A 116 10.59 -12.22 12.69
C GLN A 116 10.93 -10.77 12.99
N CYS A 117 9.91 -10.00 13.36
CA CYS A 117 10.14 -8.60 13.71
C CYS A 117 10.91 -8.52 15.03
N LYS A 118 11.40 -7.32 15.37
CA LYS A 118 12.23 -7.15 16.57
C LYS A 118 11.51 -7.56 17.84
N ASP A 119 10.20 -7.42 17.88
CA ASP A 119 9.43 -7.77 19.08
C ASP A 119 9.18 -9.26 19.18
N CYS A 120 9.15 -9.98 18.06
CA CYS A 120 8.95 -11.42 18.05
C CYS A 120 10.26 -12.18 18.07
N ASN A 121 11.37 -11.55 17.70
CA ASN A 121 12.69 -12.17 17.67
C ASN A 121 13.35 -12.05 19.02
N LYS A 122 13.09 -13.02 19.89
CA LYS A 122 13.59 -12.95 21.27
C LYS A 122 15.06 -13.31 21.40
N ASN A 123 15.68 -13.81 20.34
CA ASN A 123 17.08 -14.21 20.35
C ASN A 123 18.00 -13.18 19.69
N GLY A 124 17.40 -12.10 19.19
CA GLY A 124 18.18 -11.08 18.50
C GLY A 124 18.34 -9.76 19.28
#